data_47a38122b0986d224bbaeb0e758fb933
#
_entry.id   47a38122b0986d224bbaeb0e758fb933
#
_cell.length_a   1.000
_cell.length_b   1.000
_cell.length_c   1.000
_cell.angle_alpha   90.00
_cell.angle_beta   90.00
_cell.angle_gamma   90.00
#
_symmetry.space_group_name_H-M   'P 1'
#
loop_
_entity.id
_entity.type
_entity.pdbx_description
1 polymer ?
#
loop_
_entity_poly.entity_id
_entity_poly.type
_entity_poly.pdbx_seq_one_letter_code
_entity_poly.pdbx_strand_id
1 'polypeptide(L)'
;EQSSSGDGEKSNGNEIADPAYEAQVQAITGKRMTTVYTAVPPNIDGVPNEPEWNLAEPVSDFFQREPDNGQPGSERTEVRMLYDDEALYFAFYCYDSEPDKIMAMDLRRDSRMNTDDTIAVGLDPYHDRRSAFVFRVNPLGTRFDVEVRDERNINADWDERWDAKTTITDEGWFAEFRIPLSSLSYRTGSHVWGIDFKREVRRKNEEHNWSNYKRGFQLNAVSFFGNLVGLRNLKMTKRFRFQPYAAGSGSRYNLTSDPSDEADGSAGVENFKIRITPNLTADFSANTDFAQVEDDTERVNLTRFPLFFPEKREFFRDSSSDFSFGSG
;
A
#
# COMPACT_ATOMS: atom_id res chain seq x y z
N GLU A 1 -9.13 23.89 57.61
CA GLU A 1 -7.91 23.11 57.29
C GLU A 1 -7.98 22.78 55.80
N GLN A 2 -6.90 23.19 55.15
CA GLN A 2 -6.79 23.48 53.73
C GLN A 2 -6.85 22.21 52.89
N SER A 3 -7.75 22.19 51.93
CA SER A 3 -7.73 21.31 50.77
C SER A 3 -6.99 22.05 49.61
N SER A 4 -5.82 21.54 49.26
CA SER A 4 -5.10 22.01 48.07
C SER A 4 -5.63 21.29 46.85
N SER A 5 -6.35 21.98 46.03
CA SER A 5 -6.68 21.59 44.65
C SER A 5 -5.42 21.71 43.77
N GLY A 6 -4.88 20.59 43.35
CA GLY A 6 -3.84 20.55 42.34
C GLY A 6 -4.46 20.70 40.97
N ASP A 7 -4.43 21.88 40.42
CA ASP A 7 -4.71 22.15 39.00
C ASP A 7 -3.63 21.49 38.17
N GLY A 8 -3.99 20.41 37.45
CA GLY A 8 -3.17 19.80 36.42
C GLY A 8 -3.07 20.73 35.23
N GLU A 9 -2.02 21.50 35.20
CA GLU A 9 -1.59 22.32 34.07
C GLU A 9 -1.40 21.41 32.84
N LYS A 10 -2.34 21.48 31.90
CA LYS A 10 -2.16 20.91 30.57
C LYS A 10 -1.01 21.66 29.91
N SER A 11 0.15 21.03 29.87
CA SER A 11 1.31 21.47 29.12
C SER A 11 0.88 21.63 27.67
N ASN A 12 0.68 22.87 27.25
CA ASN A 12 0.76 23.27 25.86
C ASN A 12 2.18 22.91 25.39
N GLY A 13 2.27 21.86 24.54
CA GLY A 13 3.53 21.39 24.03
C GLY A 13 4.28 22.51 23.31
N ASN A 14 5.25 23.05 24.01
CA ASN A 14 6.28 23.88 23.42
C ASN A 14 7.02 22.97 22.42
N GLU A 15 6.73 23.16 21.13
CA GLU A 15 7.35 22.41 20.03
C GLU A 15 8.86 22.71 20.09
N ILE A 16 9.61 21.81 20.71
CA ILE A 16 11.07 21.89 20.68
C ILE A 16 11.44 21.75 19.20
N ALA A 17 11.92 22.84 18.60
CA ALA A 17 12.42 22.84 17.24
C ALA A 17 13.48 21.72 17.12
N ASP A 18 13.21 20.73 16.30
CA ASP A 18 14.19 19.69 15.96
C ASP A 18 15.08 20.24 14.83
N PRO A 19 16.34 20.62 15.11
CA PRO A 19 17.21 21.20 14.10
C PRO A 19 17.45 20.25 12.91
N ALA A 20 17.39 18.93 13.14
CA ALA A 20 17.57 17.97 12.08
C ALA A 20 16.35 17.94 11.14
N TYR A 21 15.14 18.05 11.69
CA TYR A 21 13.91 18.20 10.92
C TYR A 21 13.94 19.47 10.06
N GLU A 22 14.23 20.62 10.69
CA GLU A 22 14.27 21.90 9.98
C GLU A 22 15.30 21.89 8.84
N ALA A 23 16.50 21.35 9.08
CA ALA A 23 17.53 21.25 8.05
C ALA A 23 17.11 20.35 6.89
N GLN A 24 16.46 19.21 7.15
CA GLN A 24 15.94 18.33 6.12
C GLN A 24 14.83 19.01 5.30
N VAL A 25 13.89 19.68 5.96
CA VAL A 25 12.78 20.38 5.30
C VAL A 25 13.27 21.57 4.46
N GLN A 26 14.27 22.30 4.91
CA GLN A 26 14.86 23.41 4.14
C GLN A 26 15.62 22.96 2.89
N ALA A 27 16.15 21.74 2.90
CA ALA A 27 16.88 21.18 1.76
C ALA A 27 15.96 20.68 0.63
N ILE A 28 14.65 20.61 0.85
CA ILE A 28 13.70 20.04 -0.14
C ILE A 28 13.40 21.03 -1.25
N THR A 29 13.36 20.52 -2.46
CA THR A 29 12.88 21.20 -3.67
C THR A 29 11.68 20.46 -4.28
N GLY A 30 10.82 21.17 -5.03
CA GLY A 30 9.69 20.59 -5.71
C GLY A 30 8.40 20.56 -4.87
N LYS A 31 7.43 19.74 -5.30
CA LYS A 31 6.13 19.63 -4.63
C LYS A 31 6.27 19.06 -3.23
N ARG A 32 5.44 19.58 -2.32
CA ARG A 32 5.47 19.22 -0.91
C ARG A 32 4.05 19.03 -0.39
N MET A 33 3.84 17.95 0.35
CA MET A 33 2.67 17.70 1.17
C MET A 33 3.07 17.70 2.64
N THR A 34 2.29 18.38 3.48
CA THR A 34 2.51 18.40 4.93
C THR A 34 1.45 17.50 5.58
N THR A 35 1.89 16.51 6.36
CA THR A 35 1.00 15.72 7.19
C THR A 35 0.95 16.25 8.62
N VAL A 36 -0.12 15.94 9.34
CA VAL A 36 -0.37 16.38 10.71
C VAL A 36 -0.63 15.17 11.60
N TYR A 37 -0.06 15.21 12.81
CA TYR A 37 -0.37 14.21 13.83
C TYR A 37 -1.80 14.37 14.34
N THR A 38 -2.51 13.26 14.45
CA THR A 38 -3.84 13.22 15.08
C THR A 38 -3.81 12.34 16.32
N ALA A 39 -4.38 12.84 17.42
CA ALA A 39 -4.55 12.04 18.64
C ALA A 39 -5.79 11.12 18.57
N VAL A 40 -6.71 11.42 17.65
CA VAL A 40 -7.92 10.64 17.41
C VAL A 40 -7.86 10.17 15.96
N PRO A 41 -7.72 8.85 15.71
CA PRO A 41 -7.72 8.33 14.35
C PRO A 41 -9.09 8.55 13.71
N PRO A 42 -9.14 8.94 12.41
CA PRO A 42 -10.40 9.02 11.68
C PRO A 42 -11.03 7.62 11.54
N ASN A 43 -12.34 7.57 11.45
CA ASN A 43 -13.05 6.33 11.17
C ASN A 43 -12.99 6.04 9.66
N ILE A 44 -12.47 4.89 9.28
CA ILE A 44 -12.33 4.53 7.87
C ILE A 44 -13.62 3.86 7.40
N ASP A 45 -14.58 4.65 6.94
CA ASP A 45 -15.88 4.16 6.45
C ASP A 45 -16.15 4.51 4.97
N GLY A 46 -15.28 5.31 4.36
CA GLY A 46 -15.34 5.74 2.96
C GLY A 46 -16.01 7.08 2.76
N VAL A 47 -16.37 7.77 3.85
CA VAL A 47 -17.00 9.09 3.83
C VAL A 47 -16.14 10.05 4.66
N PRO A 48 -15.11 10.71 4.07
CA PRO A 48 -14.14 11.50 4.82
C PRO A 48 -14.77 12.82 5.33
N ASN A 49 -15.59 12.72 6.35
CA ASN A 49 -16.34 13.83 6.97
C ASN A 49 -15.96 14.08 8.44
N GLU A 50 -15.04 13.31 9.00
CA GLU A 50 -14.55 13.50 10.35
C GLU A 50 -13.85 14.86 10.50
N PRO A 51 -14.06 15.56 11.63
CA PRO A 51 -13.45 16.86 11.87
C PRO A 51 -11.91 16.81 11.87
N GLU A 52 -11.31 15.65 12.14
CA GLU A 52 -9.87 15.42 12.11
C GLU A 52 -9.26 15.74 10.74
N TRP A 53 -9.96 15.44 9.65
CA TRP A 53 -9.50 15.76 8.30
C TRP A 53 -9.28 17.27 8.06
N ASN A 54 -9.95 18.13 8.82
CA ASN A 54 -9.76 19.57 8.72
C ASN A 54 -8.43 20.05 9.33
N LEU A 55 -7.72 19.20 10.05
CA LEU A 55 -6.36 19.51 10.55
C LEU A 55 -5.32 19.52 9.42
N ALA A 56 -5.57 18.78 8.35
CA ALA A 56 -4.64 18.64 7.22
C ALA A 56 -5.05 19.54 6.06
N GLU A 57 -4.10 20.30 5.53
CA GLU A 57 -4.32 21.04 4.28
C GLU A 57 -4.35 20.07 3.09
N PRO A 58 -5.32 20.22 2.17
CA PRO A 58 -5.41 19.38 1.00
C PRO A 58 -4.34 19.72 -0.04
N VAL A 59 -3.88 18.71 -0.75
CA VAL A 59 -3.19 18.89 -2.02
C VAL A 59 -4.17 18.61 -3.16
N SER A 60 -4.16 19.44 -4.21
CA SER A 60 -5.16 19.38 -5.30
C SER A 60 -4.59 19.63 -6.69
N ASP A 61 -3.34 20.04 -6.82
CA ASP A 61 -2.73 20.42 -8.09
C ASP A 61 -2.32 19.19 -8.91
N PHE A 62 -3.30 18.44 -9.42
CA PHE A 62 -3.10 17.29 -10.28
C PHE A 62 -3.03 17.71 -11.74
N PHE A 63 -2.09 17.11 -12.49
CA PHE A 63 -1.88 17.35 -13.89
C PHE A 63 -2.05 16.07 -14.70
N GLN A 64 -2.57 16.19 -15.90
CA GLN A 64 -2.70 15.08 -16.81
C GLN A 64 -1.31 14.57 -17.24
N ARG A 65 -1.10 13.28 -17.10
CA ARG A 65 -0.04 12.55 -17.76
C ARG A 65 -0.48 12.14 -19.17
N GLU A 66 -1.71 11.69 -19.29
CA GLU A 66 -2.41 11.32 -20.53
C GLU A 66 -3.85 11.86 -20.48
N PRO A 67 -4.48 12.22 -21.61
CA PRO A 67 -3.89 12.36 -22.95
C PRO A 67 -3.14 13.69 -23.13
N ASP A 68 -3.52 14.74 -22.41
CA ASP A 68 -3.03 16.12 -22.61
C ASP A 68 -1.95 16.46 -21.59
N ASN A 69 -0.76 15.93 -21.83
CA ASN A 69 0.37 15.99 -20.91
C ASN A 69 0.68 17.40 -20.38
N GLY A 70 0.66 17.55 -19.07
CA GLY A 70 0.97 18.80 -18.38
C GLY A 70 -0.22 19.78 -18.28
N GLN A 71 -1.38 19.44 -18.83
CA GLN A 71 -2.60 20.21 -18.58
C GLN A 71 -3.16 19.86 -17.20
N PRO A 72 -3.91 20.75 -16.56
CA PRO A 72 -4.64 20.41 -15.34
C PRO A 72 -5.56 19.22 -15.55
N GLY A 73 -5.73 18.39 -14.52
CA GLY A 73 -6.71 17.32 -14.53
C GLY A 73 -8.12 17.85 -14.79
N SER A 74 -8.89 17.20 -15.66
CA SER A 74 -10.23 17.65 -16.01
C SER A 74 -11.26 17.45 -14.89
N GLU A 75 -10.98 16.51 -13.99
CA GLU A 75 -11.77 16.24 -12.78
C GLU A 75 -10.94 16.57 -11.54
N ARG A 76 -11.53 17.34 -10.64
CA ARG A 76 -10.85 17.78 -9.41
C ARG A 76 -10.55 16.61 -8.51
N THR A 77 -9.37 16.61 -7.94
CA THR A 77 -8.94 15.65 -6.91
C THR A 77 -8.35 16.41 -5.74
N GLU A 78 -8.74 16.05 -4.53
CA GLU A 78 -8.12 16.54 -3.30
C GLU A 78 -7.65 15.36 -2.48
N VAL A 79 -6.49 15.53 -1.82
CA VAL A 79 -5.96 14.52 -0.90
C VAL A 79 -5.55 15.20 0.40
N ARG A 80 -5.99 14.62 1.50
CA ARG A 80 -5.57 15.01 2.86
C ARG A 80 -4.85 13.85 3.51
N MET A 81 -3.91 14.14 4.40
CA MET A 81 -3.14 13.11 5.09
C MET A 81 -2.96 13.46 6.56
N LEU A 82 -3.24 12.47 7.40
CA LEU A 82 -2.97 12.48 8.84
C LEU A 82 -2.11 11.27 9.20
N TYR A 83 -1.52 11.30 10.39
CA TYR A 83 -0.84 10.13 10.95
C TYR A 83 -0.97 10.11 12.47
N ASP A 84 -0.81 8.93 13.04
CA ASP A 84 -0.65 8.71 14.48
C ASP A 84 0.56 7.79 14.75
N ASP A 85 0.66 7.26 15.96
CA ASP A 85 1.75 6.33 16.35
C ASP A 85 1.64 4.95 15.66
N GLU A 86 0.49 4.62 15.03
CA GLU A 86 0.21 3.30 14.46
C GLU A 86 0.11 3.29 12.94
N ALA A 87 -0.42 4.35 12.32
CA ALA A 87 -0.80 4.33 10.92
C ALA A 87 -0.67 5.71 10.24
N LEU A 88 -0.66 5.65 8.90
CA LEU A 88 -0.90 6.77 8.01
C LEU A 88 -2.35 6.71 7.55
N TYR A 89 -3.02 7.86 7.48
CA TYR A 89 -4.39 8.00 7.05
C TYR A 89 -4.48 8.94 5.85
N PHE A 90 -5.22 8.54 4.83
CA PHE A 90 -5.46 9.35 3.64
C PHE A 90 -6.95 9.47 3.38
N ALA A 91 -7.38 10.69 3.08
CA ALA A 91 -8.70 10.97 2.53
C ALA A 91 -8.54 11.47 1.10
N PHE A 92 -9.21 10.80 0.16
CA PHE A 92 -9.24 11.14 -1.25
C PHE A 92 -10.63 11.60 -1.63
N TYR A 93 -10.73 12.80 -2.18
CA TYR A 93 -11.95 13.36 -2.74
C TYR A 93 -11.79 13.41 -4.25
N CYS A 94 -12.32 12.39 -4.93
CA CYS A 94 -12.28 12.25 -6.38
C CYS A 94 -13.58 12.81 -6.98
N TYR A 95 -13.68 14.13 -7.07
CA TYR A 95 -14.84 14.79 -7.71
C TYR A 95 -14.97 14.35 -9.15
N ASP A 96 -16.19 14.26 -9.63
CA ASP A 96 -16.50 13.88 -11.00
C ASP A 96 -17.71 14.65 -11.49
N SER A 97 -17.61 15.22 -12.70
CA SER A 97 -18.69 15.98 -13.32
C SER A 97 -19.84 15.11 -13.83
N GLU A 98 -19.62 13.79 -13.93
CA GLU A 98 -20.60 12.80 -14.38
C GLU A 98 -20.51 11.53 -13.51
N PRO A 99 -20.91 11.59 -12.22
CA PRO A 99 -20.74 10.49 -11.27
C PRO A 99 -21.41 9.19 -11.70
N ASP A 100 -22.50 9.27 -12.44
CA ASP A 100 -23.21 8.10 -13.00
C ASP A 100 -22.37 7.31 -14.02
N LYS A 101 -21.26 7.89 -14.49
CA LYS A 101 -20.36 7.26 -15.47
C LYS A 101 -19.03 6.79 -14.86
N ILE A 102 -18.91 6.80 -13.56
CA ILE A 102 -17.77 6.23 -12.86
C ILE A 102 -17.65 4.75 -13.21
N MET A 103 -16.48 4.34 -13.65
CA MET A 103 -16.22 2.97 -14.05
C MET A 103 -15.61 2.17 -12.91
N ALA A 104 -16.30 1.13 -12.47
CA ALA A 104 -15.84 0.24 -11.41
C ALA A 104 -16.49 -1.14 -11.59
N MET A 105 -15.69 -2.13 -11.94
CA MET A 105 -16.15 -3.48 -12.27
C MET A 105 -15.42 -4.56 -11.47
N ASP A 106 -14.19 -4.33 -11.09
CA ASP A 106 -13.34 -5.36 -10.51
C ASP A 106 -13.51 -5.41 -8.98
N LEU A 107 -13.88 -6.59 -8.47
CA LEU A 107 -14.06 -6.85 -7.04
C LEU A 107 -12.96 -7.73 -6.45
N ARG A 108 -12.09 -8.28 -7.31
CA ARG A 108 -11.07 -9.23 -6.89
C ARG A 108 -9.84 -8.46 -6.40
N ARG A 109 -9.44 -8.68 -5.14
CA ARG A 109 -8.18 -8.17 -4.58
C ARG A 109 -7.00 -8.50 -5.50
N ASP A 110 -6.06 -7.59 -5.59
CA ASP A 110 -4.83 -7.66 -6.39
C ASP A 110 -5.06 -7.76 -7.90
N SER A 111 -6.29 -7.47 -8.33
CA SER A 111 -6.55 -7.22 -9.74
C SER A 111 -5.90 -5.90 -10.19
N ARG A 112 -5.46 -5.89 -11.45
CA ARG A 112 -4.84 -4.68 -12.04
C ARG A 112 -5.81 -3.52 -12.26
N MET A 113 -7.12 -3.73 -12.13
CA MET A 113 -8.19 -2.72 -12.28
C MET A 113 -8.02 -1.84 -13.54
N ASN A 114 -7.59 -2.42 -14.66
CA ASN A 114 -7.25 -1.67 -15.87
C ASN A 114 -8.45 -0.98 -16.55
N THR A 115 -9.66 -1.38 -16.20
CA THR A 115 -10.93 -0.86 -16.74
C THR A 115 -11.63 0.08 -15.80
N ASP A 116 -11.13 0.23 -14.58
CA ASP A 116 -11.79 0.93 -13.49
C ASP A 116 -11.16 2.31 -13.27
N ASP A 117 -11.96 3.24 -12.80
CA ASP A 117 -11.44 4.43 -12.16
C ASP A 117 -10.61 4.02 -10.94
N THR A 118 -9.50 4.68 -10.70
CA THR A 118 -8.65 4.36 -9.55
C THR A 118 -8.03 5.59 -8.93
N ILE A 119 -7.71 5.48 -7.63
CA ILE A 119 -6.79 6.39 -6.95
C ILE A 119 -5.67 5.58 -6.31
N ALA A 120 -4.46 6.10 -6.37
CA ALA A 120 -3.29 5.47 -5.78
C ALA A 120 -2.39 6.47 -5.07
N VAL A 121 -1.70 5.98 -4.04
CA VAL A 121 -0.59 6.67 -3.37
C VAL A 121 0.68 5.84 -3.49
N GLY A 122 1.77 6.47 -3.87
CA GLY A 122 3.12 5.92 -3.81
C GLY A 122 3.88 6.57 -2.66
N LEU A 123 4.53 5.76 -1.83
CA LEU A 123 5.30 6.20 -0.67
C LEU A 123 6.74 5.69 -0.80
N ASP A 124 7.72 6.59 -0.66
CA ASP A 124 9.15 6.28 -0.54
C ASP A 124 9.62 6.62 0.89
N PRO A 125 9.47 5.68 1.84
CA PRO A 125 9.79 5.93 3.25
C PRO A 125 11.29 6.02 3.56
N TYR A 126 12.14 5.60 2.63
CA TYR A 126 13.58 5.73 2.75
C TYR A 126 14.11 7.04 2.18
N HIS A 127 13.28 7.75 1.39
CA HIS A 127 13.65 8.92 0.61
C HIS A 127 14.90 8.66 -0.24
N ASP A 128 14.97 7.45 -0.80
CA ASP A 128 16.09 7.03 -1.65
C ASP A 128 15.84 7.34 -3.14
N ARG A 129 14.62 7.75 -3.49
CA ARG A 129 14.19 8.08 -4.84
C ARG A 129 14.28 6.92 -5.83
N ARG A 130 14.20 5.69 -5.31
CA ARG A 130 14.35 4.46 -6.09
C ARG A 130 13.32 3.40 -5.71
N SER A 131 12.95 3.36 -4.44
CA SER A 131 12.08 2.33 -3.89
C SER A 131 10.81 2.93 -3.32
N ALA A 132 9.67 2.29 -3.55
CA ALA A 132 8.39 2.77 -3.06
C ALA A 132 7.42 1.62 -2.76
N PHE A 133 6.45 1.90 -1.92
CA PHE A 133 5.24 1.10 -1.74
C PHE A 133 4.08 1.83 -2.39
N VAL A 134 3.28 1.13 -3.19
CA VAL A 134 2.14 1.72 -3.89
C VAL A 134 0.87 1.02 -3.43
N PHE A 135 -0.12 1.81 -3.05
CA PHE A 135 -1.44 1.37 -2.62
C PHE A 135 -2.49 1.98 -3.53
N ARG A 136 -3.36 1.16 -4.10
CA ARG A 136 -4.37 1.58 -5.07
C ARG A 136 -5.73 0.99 -4.75
N VAL A 137 -6.79 1.76 -5.02
CA VAL A 137 -8.17 1.32 -4.85
C VAL A 137 -9.02 1.80 -6.03
N ASN A 138 -10.09 1.05 -6.34
CA ASN A 138 -11.17 1.47 -7.22
C ASN A 138 -12.40 1.95 -6.41
N PRO A 139 -13.43 2.52 -7.05
CA PRO A 139 -14.64 2.99 -6.35
C PRO A 139 -15.45 1.90 -5.63
N LEU A 140 -15.19 0.60 -5.90
CA LEU A 140 -15.81 -0.53 -5.19
C LEU A 140 -15.02 -0.98 -3.95
N GLY A 141 -13.88 -0.31 -3.65
CA GLY A 141 -13.03 -0.66 -2.52
C GLY A 141 -12.11 -1.85 -2.78
N THR A 142 -11.98 -2.27 -4.03
CA THR A 142 -10.98 -3.29 -4.41
C THR A 142 -9.58 -2.73 -4.26
N ARG A 143 -8.75 -3.44 -3.50
CA ARG A 143 -7.40 -3.03 -3.15
C ARG A 143 -6.36 -3.74 -4.00
N PHE A 144 -5.29 -3.02 -4.29
CA PHE A 144 -4.10 -3.53 -4.95
C PHE A 144 -2.87 -2.85 -4.36
N ASP A 145 -1.88 -3.60 -3.99
CA ASP A 145 -0.63 -3.08 -3.48
C ASP A 145 0.58 -3.72 -4.18
N VAL A 146 1.66 -2.97 -4.28
CA VAL A 146 2.92 -3.44 -4.85
C VAL A 146 4.11 -2.77 -4.17
N GLU A 147 5.22 -3.48 -4.14
CA GLU A 147 6.53 -2.93 -3.84
C GLU A 147 7.28 -2.61 -5.13
N VAL A 148 7.88 -1.43 -5.19
CA VAL A 148 8.72 -0.97 -6.30
C VAL A 148 10.16 -0.91 -5.82
N ARG A 149 11.08 -1.52 -6.55
CA ARG A 149 12.52 -1.45 -6.31
C ARG A 149 13.24 -0.97 -7.57
N ASP A 150 14.17 -0.04 -7.39
CA ASP A 150 14.96 0.55 -8.48
C ASP A 150 14.10 1.07 -9.65
N GLU A 151 12.88 1.55 -9.36
CA GLU A 151 11.91 2.08 -10.32
C GLU A 151 11.46 1.09 -11.42
N ARG A 152 12.06 -0.08 -11.53
CA ARG A 152 11.85 -1.06 -12.61
C ARG A 152 11.31 -2.38 -12.13
N ASN A 153 11.72 -2.81 -10.95
CA ASN A 153 11.31 -4.09 -10.39
C ASN A 153 10.02 -3.87 -9.57
N ILE A 154 8.91 -4.28 -10.15
CA ILE A 154 7.59 -4.20 -9.50
C ILE A 154 7.26 -5.59 -8.98
N ASN A 155 7.23 -5.73 -7.67
CA ASN A 155 6.79 -6.94 -6.99
C ASN A 155 5.29 -6.84 -6.71
N ALA A 156 4.47 -7.44 -7.56
CA ALA A 156 3.01 -7.49 -7.40
C ALA A 156 2.55 -8.62 -6.45
N ASP A 157 3.47 -9.47 -6.03
CA ASP A 157 3.21 -10.52 -5.05
C ASP A 157 3.42 -10.02 -3.60
N TRP A 158 3.92 -8.78 -3.45
CA TRP A 158 3.99 -8.12 -2.16
C TRP A 158 2.57 -7.74 -1.70
N ASP A 159 2.11 -8.36 -0.65
CA ASP A 159 0.76 -8.23 -0.09
C ASP A 159 0.86 -7.86 1.40
N GLU A 160 0.40 -6.66 1.73
CA GLU A 160 0.47 -6.15 3.09
C GLU A 160 -0.92 -5.83 3.66
N ARG A 161 -0.96 -5.71 4.99
CA ARG A 161 -2.19 -5.33 5.68
C ARG A 161 -2.38 -3.83 5.60
N TRP A 162 -3.44 -3.42 4.96
CA TRP A 162 -3.94 -2.05 4.97
C TRP A 162 -5.44 -2.07 4.72
N ASP A 163 -6.11 -1.00 5.10
CA ASP A 163 -7.54 -0.89 4.94
C ASP A 163 -7.88 0.27 4.02
N ALA A 164 -8.91 0.10 3.22
CA ALA A 164 -9.52 1.15 2.43
C ALA A 164 -11.03 0.97 2.38
N LYS A 165 -11.74 2.08 2.39
CA LYS A 165 -13.17 2.15 2.16
C LYS A 165 -13.47 3.24 1.15
N THR A 166 -14.53 3.05 0.39
CA THR A 166 -14.93 3.95 -0.69
C THR A 166 -16.42 4.16 -0.70
N THR A 167 -16.85 5.31 -1.16
CA THR A 167 -18.25 5.65 -1.35
C THR A 167 -18.43 6.44 -2.65
N ILE A 168 -19.41 6.06 -3.47
CA ILE A 168 -19.82 6.80 -4.66
C ILE A 168 -20.97 7.72 -4.26
N THR A 169 -20.89 8.99 -4.63
CA THR A 169 -21.86 10.04 -4.33
C THR A 169 -22.26 10.76 -5.61
N ASP A 170 -23.16 11.73 -5.51
CA ASP A 170 -23.54 12.64 -6.60
C ASP A 170 -22.47 13.70 -6.94
N GLU A 171 -21.43 13.83 -6.12
CA GLU A 171 -20.29 14.72 -6.37
C GLU A 171 -19.07 13.99 -6.97
N GLY A 172 -19.09 12.66 -7.00
CA GLY A 172 -17.96 11.82 -7.42
C GLY A 172 -17.82 10.59 -6.54
N TRP A 173 -16.59 10.17 -6.26
CA TRP A 173 -16.33 9.09 -5.31
C TRP A 173 -15.22 9.47 -4.34
N PHE A 174 -15.31 8.96 -3.15
CA PHE A 174 -14.38 9.25 -2.07
C PHE A 174 -13.76 7.97 -1.55
N ALA A 175 -12.55 8.09 -1.04
CA ALA A 175 -11.84 6.94 -0.48
C ALA A 175 -11.09 7.36 0.77
N GLU A 176 -11.04 6.46 1.74
CA GLU A 176 -10.19 6.58 2.92
C GLU A 176 -9.28 5.38 3.02
N PHE A 177 -8.00 5.62 3.30
CA PHE A 177 -7.01 4.59 3.53
C PHE A 177 -6.47 4.66 4.95
N ARG A 178 -6.25 3.50 5.53
CA ARG A 178 -5.43 3.32 6.72
C ARG A 178 -4.27 2.40 6.38
N ILE A 179 -3.06 2.92 6.41
CA ILE A 179 -1.84 2.16 6.13
C ILE A 179 -1.06 2.04 7.45
N PRO A 180 -1.06 0.87 8.10
CA PRO A 180 -0.31 0.68 9.33
C PRO A 180 1.19 0.92 9.12
N LEU A 181 1.85 1.64 10.01
CA LEU A 181 3.30 1.83 9.97
C LEU A 181 4.05 0.49 10.07
N SER A 182 3.43 -0.53 10.66
CA SER A 182 3.98 -1.88 10.67
C SER A 182 4.02 -2.54 9.30
N SER A 183 3.21 -2.11 8.34
CA SER A 183 3.19 -2.61 6.96
C SER A 183 4.27 -1.99 6.08
N LEU A 184 4.93 -0.95 6.56
CA LEU A 184 5.96 -0.25 5.85
C LEU A 184 7.34 -0.53 6.44
N SER A 185 8.35 -0.57 5.59
CA SER A 185 9.74 -0.49 6.01
C SER A 185 10.22 0.94 5.80
N TYR A 186 10.78 1.56 6.84
CA TYR A 186 11.21 2.96 6.80
C TYR A 186 12.44 3.19 7.66
N ARG A 187 13.14 4.30 7.39
CA ARG A 187 14.28 4.72 8.21
C ARG A 187 13.80 5.48 9.42
N THR A 188 14.13 5.02 10.61
CA THR A 188 13.89 5.78 11.85
C THR A 188 14.72 7.07 11.85
N GLY A 189 14.09 8.19 12.26
CA GLY A 189 14.72 9.50 12.22
C GLY A 189 14.74 10.19 10.85
N SER A 190 14.13 9.59 9.82
CA SER A 190 13.81 10.29 8.57
C SER A 190 12.53 11.09 8.78
N HIS A 191 12.60 12.39 8.55
CA HIS A 191 11.48 13.32 8.68
C HIS A 191 10.86 13.69 7.33
N VAL A 192 11.48 13.23 6.24
CA VAL A 192 11.04 13.47 4.89
C VAL A 192 10.93 12.13 4.17
N TRP A 193 9.76 11.88 3.56
CA TRP A 193 9.54 10.75 2.67
C TRP A 193 9.28 11.24 1.25
N GLY A 194 9.39 10.38 0.26
CA GLY A 194 8.83 10.64 -1.06
C GLY A 194 7.35 10.29 -1.08
N ILE A 195 6.57 11.05 -1.85
CA ILE A 195 5.14 10.79 -2.02
C ILE A 195 4.67 11.26 -3.40
N ASP A 196 3.81 10.47 -4.03
CA ASP A 196 3.06 10.88 -5.21
C ASP A 196 1.68 10.23 -5.22
N PHE A 197 0.77 10.82 -6.00
CA PHE A 197 -0.59 10.35 -6.18
C PHE A 197 -0.90 10.20 -7.64
N LYS A 198 -1.70 9.18 -7.97
CA LYS A 198 -2.21 8.95 -9.32
C LYS A 198 -3.71 8.70 -9.27
N ARG A 199 -4.46 9.38 -10.13
CA ARG A 199 -5.87 9.11 -10.41
C ARG A 199 -6.05 8.69 -11.86
N GLU A 200 -6.89 7.71 -12.10
CA GLU A 200 -7.34 7.31 -13.43
C GLU A 200 -8.83 7.58 -13.58
N VAL A 201 -9.20 8.33 -14.62
CA VAL A 201 -10.59 8.61 -15.01
C VAL A 201 -10.85 7.90 -16.33
N ARG A 202 -11.35 6.67 -16.24
CA ARG A 202 -11.38 5.74 -17.39
C ARG A 202 -12.32 6.17 -18.51
N ARG A 203 -13.48 6.72 -18.19
CA ARG A 203 -14.41 7.22 -19.21
C ARG A 203 -13.80 8.29 -20.11
N LYS A 204 -12.78 8.99 -19.63
CA LYS A 204 -12.04 10.04 -20.36
C LYS A 204 -10.70 9.55 -20.89
N ASN A 205 -10.24 8.34 -20.50
CA ASN A 205 -8.88 7.85 -20.69
C ASN A 205 -7.83 8.83 -20.14
N GLU A 206 -8.14 9.48 -19.05
CA GLU A 206 -7.24 10.41 -18.40
C GLU A 206 -6.50 9.73 -17.25
N GLU A 207 -5.21 10.08 -17.15
CA GLU A 207 -4.36 9.77 -16.00
C GLU A 207 -3.84 11.08 -15.43
N HIS A 208 -4.15 11.33 -14.18
CA HIS A 208 -3.72 12.51 -13.43
C HIS A 208 -2.69 12.10 -12.39
N ASN A 209 -1.56 12.82 -12.35
CA ASN A 209 -0.55 12.65 -11.30
C ASN A 209 -0.37 13.97 -10.57
N TRP A 210 -0.03 13.87 -9.29
CA TRP A 210 0.21 15.07 -8.49
C TRP A 210 1.61 15.64 -8.74
N SER A 211 2.66 14.83 -8.66
CA SER A 211 4.05 15.26 -8.80
C SER A 211 4.64 14.86 -10.14
N ASN A 212 4.53 13.59 -10.51
CA ASN A 212 5.09 13.04 -11.73
C ASN A 212 4.04 12.93 -12.84
N TYR A 213 3.89 13.96 -13.64
CA TYR A 213 3.00 13.96 -14.82
C TYR A 213 3.73 13.85 -16.15
N LYS A 214 5.04 13.57 -16.15
CA LYS A 214 5.80 13.44 -17.40
C LYS A 214 5.38 12.19 -18.18
N ARG A 215 5.09 12.38 -19.48
CA ARG A 215 4.76 11.27 -20.38
C ARG A 215 5.91 10.26 -20.43
N GLY A 216 5.58 8.97 -20.44
CA GLY A 216 6.57 7.88 -20.44
C GLY A 216 6.97 7.39 -19.06
N PHE A 217 6.59 8.08 -17.99
CA PHE A 217 6.81 7.64 -16.61
C PHE A 217 5.49 7.32 -15.93
N GLN A 218 5.50 6.31 -15.07
CA GLN A 218 4.34 5.91 -14.29
C GLN A 218 4.61 6.15 -12.79
N LEU A 219 3.66 5.78 -11.92
CA LEU A 219 3.81 5.95 -10.47
C LEU A 219 5.00 5.17 -9.86
N ASN A 220 5.60 4.24 -10.58
CA ASN A 220 6.84 3.59 -10.18
C ASN A 220 8.11 4.43 -10.41
N ALA A 221 8.03 5.57 -11.10
CA ALA A 221 9.18 6.46 -11.29
C ALA A 221 9.40 7.33 -10.04
N VAL A 222 9.94 6.71 -9.00
CA VAL A 222 10.09 7.26 -7.64
C VAL A 222 10.97 8.52 -7.60
N SER A 223 11.91 8.65 -8.55
CA SER A 223 12.77 9.84 -8.68
C SER A 223 12.01 11.14 -8.90
N PHE A 224 10.75 11.05 -9.36
CA PHE A 224 9.88 12.23 -9.58
C PHE A 224 8.89 12.48 -8.45
N PHE A 225 8.88 11.68 -7.41
CA PHE A 225 7.98 11.90 -6.28
C PHE A 225 8.20 13.27 -5.65
N GLY A 226 7.12 13.88 -5.18
CA GLY A 226 7.14 15.01 -4.28
C GLY A 226 7.68 14.63 -2.90
N ASN A 227 7.55 15.51 -1.96
CA ASN A 227 8.07 15.33 -0.60
C ASN A 227 6.93 15.38 0.40
N LEU A 228 6.90 14.38 1.27
CA LEU A 228 6.05 14.33 2.45
C LEU A 228 6.85 14.81 3.64
N VAL A 229 6.36 15.83 4.33
CA VAL A 229 6.95 16.39 5.55
C VAL A 229 5.93 16.38 6.69
N GLY A 230 6.40 16.63 7.91
CA GLY A 230 5.55 16.66 9.09
C GLY A 230 5.56 15.37 9.91
N LEU A 231 6.11 14.27 9.39
CA LEU A 231 6.29 13.05 10.16
C LEU A 231 7.33 13.26 11.26
N ARG A 232 6.92 13.05 12.50
CA ARG A 232 7.79 13.24 13.68
C ARG A 232 7.70 12.03 14.59
N ASN A 233 8.82 11.68 15.22
CA ASN A 233 8.89 10.67 16.28
C ASN A 233 8.35 9.29 15.89
N LEU A 234 8.43 8.91 14.61
CA LEU A 234 8.01 7.58 14.19
C LEU A 234 8.84 6.52 14.91
N LYS A 235 8.16 5.71 15.72
CA LYS A 235 8.77 4.63 16.47
C LYS A 235 8.77 3.36 15.61
N MET A 236 9.82 2.58 15.72
CA MET A 236 9.85 1.27 15.08
C MET A 236 8.75 0.38 15.67
N THR A 237 7.82 -0.03 14.83
CA THR A 237 6.83 -1.04 15.20
C THR A 237 7.45 -2.42 15.05
N LYS A 238 7.61 -3.14 16.15
CA LYS A 238 8.01 -4.54 16.11
C LYS A 238 6.87 -5.34 15.51
N ARG A 239 7.18 -6.12 14.49
CA ARG A 239 6.21 -6.99 13.83
C ARG A 239 6.72 -8.41 13.81
N PHE A 240 5.86 -9.35 14.15
CA PHE A 240 6.04 -10.75 13.80
C PHE A 240 4.79 -11.23 13.05
N ARG A 241 5.00 -12.05 12.03
CA ARG A 241 3.95 -12.77 11.33
C ARG A 241 4.17 -14.25 11.58
N PHE A 242 3.14 -14.96 11.92
CA PHE A 242 3.19 -16.40 12.13
C PHE A 242 2.03 -17.04 11.38
N GLN A 243 2.34 -17.85 10.39
CA GLN A 243 1.37 -18.55 9.55
C GLN A 243 1.55 -20.05 9.69
N PRO A 244 0.90 -20.68 10.68
CA PRO A 244 0.82 -22.13 10.77
C PRO A 244 -0.16 -22.65 9.72
N TYR A 245 0.08 -23.85 9.20
CA TYR A 245 -0.89 -24.56 8.39
C TYR A 245 -1.08 -25.99 8.89
N ALA A 246 -2.23 -26.57 8.57
CA ALA A 246 -2.51 -27.97 8.70
C ALA A 246 -3.36 -28.40 7.50
N ALA A 247 -2.94 -29.43 6.80
CA ALA A 247 -3.67 -30.00 5.68
C ALA A 247 -3.95 -31.47 5.95
N GLY A 248 -5.12 -31.94 5.51
CA GLY A 248 -5.50 -33.34 5.59
C GLY A 248 -6.19 -33.77 4.32
N SER A 249 -5.79 -34.90 3.74
CA SER A 249 -6.46 -35.52 2.61
C SER A 249 -6.95 -36.91 2.96
N GLY A 250 -8.10 -37.27 2.43
CA GLY A 250 -8.64 -38.62 2.57
C GLY A 250 -9.14 -39.11 1.22
N SER A 251 -8.68 -40.25 0.79
CA SER A 251 -9.16 -40.91 -0.43
C SER A 251 -9.74 -42.27 -0.08
N ARG A 252 -10.93 -42.54 -0.66
CA ARG A 252 -11.60 -43.86 -0.55
C ARG A 252 -11.64 -44.50 -1.91
N TYR A 253 -10.93 -45.61 -2.08
CA TYR A 253 -10.95 -46.38 -3.26
C TYR A 253 -11.93 -47.58 -3.12
N ASN A 254 -13.05 -47.52 -3.80
CA ASN A 254 -13.97 -48.65 -3.90
C ASN A 254 -13.60 -49.55 -5.08
N LEU A 255 -12.52 -50.29 -4.95
CA LEU A 255 -12.23 -51.40 -5.85
C LEU A 255 -12.92 -52.64 -5.27
N THR A 256 -13.58 -53.39 -6.14
CA THR A 256 -14.51 -54.50 -5.85
C THR A 256 -13.94 -55.67 -5.02
N SER A 257 -12.68 -55.64 -4.65
CA SER A 257 -12.01 -56.71 -3.91
C SER A 257 -11.32 -56.31 -2.61
N ASP A 258 -11.03 -55.04 -2.39
CA ASP A 258 -10.41 -54.55 -1.12
C ASP A 258 -10.61 -53.03 -0.98
N PRO A 259 -11.56 -52.56 -0.15
CA PRO A 259 -11.72 -51.14 0.08
C PRO A 259 -10.57 -50.64 0.98
N SER A 260 -9.73 -49.79 0.42
CA SER A 260 -8.70 -49.09 1.21
C SER A 260 -9.08 -47.63 1.44
N ASP A 261 -9.10 -47.24 2.67
CA ASP A 261 -9.20 -45.83 3.07
C ASP A 261 -7.80 -45.34 3.38
N GLU A 262 -7.29 -44.40 2.60
CA GLU A 262 -6.05 -43.69 2.89
C GLU A 262 -6.38 -42.30 3.44
N ALA A 263 -5.80 -41.97 4.59
CA ALA A 263 -5.84 -40.65 5.16
C ALA A 263 -4.40 -40.17 5.38
N ASP A 264 -4.09 -39.01 4.85
CA ASP A 264 -2.79 -38.37 5.04
C ASP A 264 -2.99 -36.98 5.67
N GLY A 265 -2.05 -36.56 6.47
CA GLY A 265 -2.09 -35.27 7.14
C GLY A 265 -0.71 -34.65 7.24
N SER A 266 -0.62 -33.38 6.90
CA SER A 266 0.59 -32.57 7.05
C SER A 266 0.30 -31.34 7.90
N ALA A 267 1.32 -30.89 8.64
CA ALA A 267 1.27 -29.65 9.38
C ALA A 267 2.66 -29.02 9.39
N GLY A 268 2.70 -27.70 9.39
CA GLY A 268 3.95 -26.98 9.39
C GLY A 268 3.75 -25.49 9.66
N VAL A 269 4.80 -24.74 9.41
CA VAL A 269 4.80 -23.27 9.46
C VAL A 269 5.18 -22.78 8.06
N GLU A 270 4.24 -22.16 7.40
CA GLU A 270 4.46 -21.63 6.05
C GLU A 270 5.37 -20.41 6.11
N ASN A 271 5.13 -19.52 7.07
CA ASN A 271 5.91 -18.32 7.23
C ASN A 271 5.97 -17.89 8.71
N PHE A 272 7.18 -17.70 9.22
CA PHE A 272 7.44 -17.01 10.49
C PHE A 272 8.40 -15.87 10.24
N LYS A 273 7.87 -14.66 10.11
CA LYS A 273 8.63 -13.45 9.81
C LYS A 273 8.72 -12.58 11.05
N ILE A 274 9.93 -12.18 11.40
CA ILE A 274 10.20 -11.27 12.51
C ILE A 274 11.05 -10.09 12.04
N ARG A 275 10.55 -8.88 12.23
CA ARG A 275 11.31 -7.65 12.00
C ARG A 275 12.17 -7.35 13.22
N ILE A 276 13.48 -7.52 13.09
CA ILE A 276 14.48 -7.31 14.15
C ILE A 276 14.89 -5.85 14.21
N THR A 277 15.13 -5.24 13.05
CA THR A 277 15.40 -3.80 12.89
C THR A 277 14.59 -3.27 11.70
N PRO A 278 14.53 -1.96 11.46
CA PRO A 278 13.85 -1.41 10.28
C PRO A 278 14.33 -2.02 8.96
N ASN A 279 15.61 -2.40 8.91
CA ASN A 279 16.29 -2.91 7.70
C ASN A 279 16.64 -4.41 7.80
N LEU A 280 16.25 -5.10 8.87
CA LEU A 280 16.56 -6.51 9.06
C LEU A 280 15.30 -7.27 9.46
N THR A 281 14.85 -8.11 8.57
CA THR A 281 13.79 -9.07 8.80
C THR A 281 14.36 -10.47 8.71
N ALA A 282 14.03 -11.33 9.66
CA ALA A 282 14.33 -12.76 9.61
C ALA A 282 13.06 -13.51 9.22
N ASP A 283 13.20 -14.41 8.28
CA ASP A 283 12.12 -15.19 7.70
C ASP A 283 12.42 -16.67 7.83
N PHE A 284 11.50 -17.45 8.38
CA PHE A 284 11.65 -18.87 8.64
C PHE A 284 10.44 -19.64 8.11
N SER A 285 10.68 -20.75 7.48
CA SER A 285 9.64 -21.70 7.10
C SER A 285 10.03 -23.11 7.54
N ALA A 286 9.07 -23.95 7.83
CA ALA A 286 9.29 -25.33 8.21
C ALA A 286 8.18 -26.23 7.66
N ASN A 287 8.58 -27.28 6.96
CA ASN A 287 7.68 -28.25 6.35
C ASN A 287 6.61 -27.62 5.46
N THR A 288 7.03 -26.71 4.57
CA THR A 288 6.12 -26.01 3.63
C THR A 288 5.42 -27.01 2.72
N ASP A 289 4.10 -26.81 2.53
CA ASP A 289 3.27 -27.66 1.68
C ASP A 289 2.70 -26.84 0.52
N PHE A 290 2.39 -27.53 -0.57
CA PHE A 290 1.71 -26.97 -1.75
C PHE A 290 0.16 -27.03 -1.64
N ALA A 291 -0.37 -27.60 -0.56
CA ALA A 291 -1.82 -27.84 -0.43
C ALA A 291 -2.70 -26.57 -0.47
N GLN A 292 -2.12 -25.40 -0.18
CA GLN A 292 -2.82 -24.10 -0.25
C GLN A 292 -2.53 -23.33 -1.55
N VAL A 293 -1.70 -23.88 -2.41
CA VAL A 293 -1.36 -23.27 -3.68
C VAL A 293 -2.41 -23.65 -4.72
N GLU A 294 -2.93 -22.67 -5.44
CA GLU A 294 -3.84 -22.94 -6.57
C GLU A 294 -3.19 -23.96 -7.52
N ASP A 295 -3.97 -24.96 -7.93
CA ASP A 295 -3.51 -25.96 -8.89
C ASP A 295 -2.97 -25.27 -10.15
N ASP A 296 -1.85 -25.77 -10.65
CA ASP A 296 -1.31 -25.28 -11.91
C ASP A 296 -2.31 -25.53 -13.03
N THR A 297 -2.55 -24.50 -13.84
CA THR A 297 -3.36 -24.66 -15.04
C THR A 297 -2.75 -25.76 -15.90
N GLU A 298 -3.55 -26.76 -16.23
CA GLU A 298 -3.13 -27.85 -17.11
C GLU A 298 -2.60 -27.26 -18.43
N ARG A 299 -1.32 -27.49 -18.70
CA ARG A 299 -0.67 -27.05 -19.94
C ARG A 299 -0.14 -28.27 -20.68
N VAL A 300 -0.61 -28.46 -21.89
CA VAL A 300 -0.06 -29.48 -22.78
C VAL A 300 1.28 -28.96 -23.32
N ASN A 301 2.37 -29.66 -22.97
CA ASN A 301 3.69 -29.30 -23.50
C ASN A 301 3.83 -29.77 -24.95
N LEU A 302 3.66 -28.84 -25.87
CA LEU A 302 3.88 -29.06 -27.32
C LEU A 302 5.31 -28.75 -27.77
N THR A 303 6.21 -28.41 -26.82
CA THR A 303 7.61 -28.09 -27.11
C THR A 303 8.54 -29.16 -26.56
N ARG A 304 9.77 -29.20 -27.07
CA ARG A 304 10.83 -30.10 -26.56
C ARG A 304 11.52 -29.60 -25.28
N PHE A 305 11.12 -28.45 -24.79
CA PHE A 305 11.71 -27.86 -23.57
C PHE A 305 10.82 -28.19 -22.37
N PRO A 306 11.40 -28.39 -21.17
CA PRO A 306 10.62 -28.57 -19.97
C PRO A 306 9.77 -27.32 -19.69
N LEU A 307 8.53 -27.56 -19.21
CA LEU A 307 7.67 -26.45 -18.76
C LEU A 307 8.25 -25.88 -17.46
N PHE A 308 8.35 -24.57 -17.42
CA PHE A 308 8.67 -23.85 -16.21
C PHE A 308 7.37 -23.37 -15.56
N PHE A 309 7.17 -23.76 -14.31
CA PHE A 309 6.07 -23.26 -13.48
C PHE A 309 6.64 -22.25 -12.49
N PRO A 310 6.03 -21.07 -12.37
CA PRO A 310 6.49 -20.08 -11.39
C PRO A 310 6.29 -20.60 -9.97
N GLU A 311 7.17 -20.20 -9.07
CA GLU A 311 7.04 -20.49 -7.64
C GLU A 311 5.78 -19.81 -7.09
N LYS A 312 4.95 -20.54 -6.36
CA LYS A 312 3.69 -20.06 -5.83
C LYS A 312 3.67 -19.95 -4.30
N ARG A 313 4.65 -20.53 -3.61
CA ARG A 313 4.72 -20.47 -2.14
C ARG A 313 5.07 -19.06 -1.67
N GLU A 314 4.28 -18.52 -0.75
CA GLU A 314 4.40 -17.15 -0.25
C GLU A 314 5.82 -16.82 0.26
N PHE A 315 6.42 -17.73 1.02
CA PHE A 315 7.78 -17.57 1.53
C PHE A 315 8.82 -17.23 0.43
N PHE A 316 8.75 -17.91 -0.72
CA PHE A 316 9.69 -17.69 -1.83
C PHE A 316 9.29 -16.52 -2.72
N ARG A 317 8.00 -16.20 -2.80
CA ARG A 317 7.47 -15.09 -3.58
C ARG A 317 7.82 -13.74 -2.94
N ASP A 318 7.61 -13.60 -1.65
CA ASP A 318 7.89 -12.37 -0.89
C ASP A 318 9.34 -11.89 -1.07
N SER A 319 10.28 -12.83 -1.19
CA SER A 319 11.71 -12.55 -1.33
C SER A 319 12.25 -12.71 -2.76
N SER A 320 11.40 -12.97 -3.74
CA SER A 320 11.82 -13.28 -5.10
C SER A 320 12.62 -12.15 -5.76
N SER A 321 12.29 -10.91 -5.44
CA SER A 321 12.99 -9.72 -5.93
C SER A 321 14.41 -9.59 -5.38
N ASP A 322 14.71 -10.18 -4.20
CA ASP A 322 16.02 -10.12 -3.56
C ASP A 322 17.02 -11.08 -4.23
N PHE A 323 16.52 -12.10 -4.93
CA PHE A 323 17.30 -13.16 -5.56
C PHE A 323 17.39 -13.05 -7.08
N SER A 324 16.86 -12.02 -7.71
CA SER A 324 16.96 -11.84 -9.16
C SER A 324 18.33 -11.26 -9.52
N PHE A 325 19.32 -12.14 -9.73
CA PHE A 325 20.65 -11.79 -10.20
C PHE A 325 20.77 -12.04 -11.71
N GLY A 326 21.11 -10.99 -12.47
CA GLY A 326 21.78 -11.17 -13.75
C GLY A 326 20.93 -11.64 -14.93
N SER A 327 19.64 -11.33 -14.98
CA SER A 327 18.90 -11.36 -16.24
C SER A 327 19.16 -10.06 -17.01
N GLY A 328 20.25 -10.04 -17.77
CA GLY A 328 20.57 -9.04 -18.80
C GLY A 328 19.80 -9.31 -20.08
#